data_b8f248c0736e509df174cc385e0de4eb
#
_entry.id   b8f248c0736e509df174cc385e0de4eb
#
_cell.length_a   1.000
_cell.length_b   1.000
_cell.length_c   1.000
_cell.angle_alpha   90.00
_cell.angle_beta   90.00
_cell.angle_gamma   90.00
#
_symmetry.space_group_name_H-M   'P 1'
#
loop_
_entity.id
_entity.type
_entity.pdbx_description
1 polymer ?
#
loop_
_entity_poly.entity_id
_entity_poly.type
_entity_poly.pdbx_seq_one_letter_code
_entity_poly.pdbx_strand_id
1 'polypeptide(L)'
;MKRKLMLLLACLFVGISLVTAQTQKVTGVVISEEDGQPVVGASVLVKGTTQGTITDIDGNFNLANVPSSAKTLQISYIGMQTQEVAIKPMVKVTLKSDAQNLDEVIVVAYGTAKKSSFTGSAAVIKADKIVSGSKESFDKALSGKMAGVRTASATGDPGSMAEINIRGVGSISASKSPLYVIDGVVTKADDDMNYYGKTQSVLSTLNPEDIESMTVLKDAAAASLYGSRAANGVIIITTKKGKEGKTNVSYSGEVGWNKMAVNAFNMMGSADLIDYTRESLANCLVTYGITDSKQAALNNIDNGGDMFIPLLDSPATVADFIHDPSGKVNTNWKKEIYRTAFTQDHQVSINGGSSKTQFYAGVGYNKSEGIVLGSDFERISGRLNVNHKVNNWLNVALKQMIAATSVSYTHLRAHETLANL
;
A
#
# COMPACT_ATOMS: atom_id res chain seq x y z
N MET A 1 58.58 8.20 -64.50
CA MET A 1 57.38 8.27 -63.66
C MET A 1 57.57 7.66 -62.26
N LYS A 2 58.14 6.48 -62.10
CA LYS A 2 58.34 5.79 -60.82
C LYS A 2 59.07 6.61 -59.72
N ARG A 3 60.13 7.39 -60.07
CA ARG A 3 60.85 8.23 -59.13
C ARG A 3 60.01 9.43 -58.58
N LYS A 4 59.14 10.02 -59.40
CA LYS A 4 58.26 11.09 -58.98
C LYS A 4 57.13 10.61 -58.04
N LEU A 5 56.64 9.37 -58.31
CA LEU A 5 55.61 8.73 -57.45
C LEU A 5 56.19 8.32 -56.10
N MET A 6 57.43 7.87 -56.01
CA MET A 6 58.11 7.57 -54.74
C MET A 6 58.38 8.82 -53.89
N LEU A 7 58.71 9.92 -54.51
CA LEU A 7 58.90 11.22 -53.81
C LEU A 7 57.54 11.73 -53.25
N LEU A 8 56.48 11.57 -54.02
CA LEU A 8 55.15 11.98 -53.59
C LEU A 8 54.62 11.10 -52.43
N LEU A 9 54.88 9.78 -52.46
CA LEU A 9 54.58 8.86 -51.36
C LEU A 9 55.46 9.14 -50.12
N ALA A 10 56.75 9.48 -50.29
CA ALA A 10 57.60 9.84 -49.16
C ALA A 10 57.19 11.17 -48.51
N CYS A 11 56.77 12.19 -49.29
CA CYS A 11 56.21 13.41 -48.75
C CYS A 11 54.85 13.20 -48.04
N LEU A 12 54.04 12.28 -48.54
CA LEU A 12 52.77 11.92 -47.86
C LEU A 12 53.05 11.22 -46.54
N PHE A 13 54.03 10.32 -46.45
CA PHE A 13 54.39 9.63 -45.20
C PHE A 13 55.03 10.60 -44.18
N VAL A 14 55.83 11.57 -44.62
CA VAL A 14 56.40 12.62 -43.73
C VAL A 14 55.31 13.58 -43.24
N GLY A 15 54.28 13.88 -44.04
CA GLY A 15 53.14 14.70 -43.66
C GLY A 15 52.25 14.08 -42.58
N ILE A 16 52.13 12.75 -42.55
CA ILE A 16 51.32 12.01 -41.57
C ILE A 16 52.04 11.94 -40.20
N SER A 17 53.39 12.01 -40.16
CA SER A 17 54.16 11.90 -38.90
C SER A 17 54.19 13.15 -38.06
N LEU A 18 53.66 14.27 -38.53
CA LEU A 18 53.69 15.58 -37.80
C LEU A 18 52.38 15.94 -37.09
N VAL A 19 51.37 15.04 -37.09
CA VAL A 19 50.22 15.24 -36.24
C VAL A 19 50.56 14.75 -34.83
N THR A 20 51.39 15.48 -34.13
CA THR A 20 51.55 15.37 -32.67
C THR A 20 50.26 15.91 -32.07
N ALA A 21 49.46 15.05 -31.44
CA ALA A 21 48.31 15.46 -30.66
C ALA A 21 48.84 16.41 -29.54
N GLN A 22 48.64 17.69 -29.70
CA GLN A 22 48.98 18.65 -28.66
C GLN A 22 48.10 18.31 -27.44
N THR A 23 48.71 17.84 -26.40
CA THR A 23 48.06 17.60 -25.10
C THR A 23 48.33 18.77 -24.16
N GLN A 24 47.30 19.11 -23.40
CA GLN A 24 47.43 20.16 -22.37
C GLN A 24 47.20 19.54 -20.98
N LYS A 25 47.84 20.14 -19.99
CA LYS A 25 47.65 19.80 -18.59
C LYS A 25 46.57 20.71 -18.00
N VAL A 26 45.61 20.12 -17.33
CA VAL A 26 44.50 20.82 -16.65
C VAL A 26 44.54 20.50 -15.19
N THR A 27 44.55 21.51 -14.35
CA THR A 27 44.50 21.39 -12.90
C THR A 27 43.29 22.16 -12.35
N GLY A 28 42.83 21.77 -11.20
CA GLY A 28 41.72 22.53 -10.59
C GLY A 28 41.35 22.02 -9.20
N VAL A 29 40.38 22.67 -8.61
CA VAL A 29 39.84 22.33 -7.31
C VAL A 29 38.31 22.19 -7.40
N VAL A 30 37.77 21.20 -6.74
CA VAL A 30 36.32 20.95 -6.63
C VAL A 30 35.90 21.20 -5.18
N ILE A 31 34.93 22.08 -4.99
CA ILE A 31 34.39 22.44 -3.67
C ILE A 31 32.89 22.25 -3.66
N SER A 32 32.30 21.99 -2.48
CA SER A 32 30.87 21.94 -2.26
C SER A 32 30.29 23.35 -2.10
N GLU A 33 29.10 23.62 -2.63
CA GLU A 33 28.39 24.91 -2.48
C GLU A 33 27.83 25.09 -1.07
N GLU A 34 27.47 23.96 -0.39
CA GLU A 34 26.78 24.01 0.90
C GLU A 34 27.70 24.44 2.05
N ASP A 35 28.90 23.89 2.09
CA ASP A 35 29.82 24.10 3.21
C ASP A 35 31.15 24.68 2.80
N GLY A 36 31.40 24.90 1.50
CA GLY A 36 32.65 25.41 0.95
C GLY A 36 33.83 24.46 1.12
N GLN A 37 33.62 23.23 1.58
CA GLN A 37 34.64 22.22 1.79
C GLN A 37 35.11 21.58 0.50
N PRO A 38 36.37 21.11 0.42
CA PRO A 38 36.84 20.35 -0.72
C PRO A 38 36.09 19.02 -0.88
N VAL A 39 35.69 18.69 -2.12
CA VAL A 39 35.02 17.42 -2.42
C VAL A 39 36.06 16.34 -2.76
N VAL A 40 36.26 15.41 -1.85
CA VAL A 40 37.23 14.31 -1.99
C VAL A 40 36.64 13.18 -2.83
N GLY A 41 37.38 12.68 -3.81
CA GLY A 41 36.97 11.54 -4.63
C GLY A 41 35.96 11.89 -5.73
N ALA A 42 35.78 13.17 -6.07
CA ALA A 42 34.95 13.55 -7.22
C ALA A 42 35.59 13.08 -8.52
N SER A 43 34.79 12.50 -9.40
CA SER A 43 35.24 12.06 -10.73
C SER A 43 35.28 13.24 -11.70
N VAL A 44 36.43 13.46 -12.30
CA VAL A 44 36.67 14.48 -13.33
C VAL A 44 36.98 13.78 -14.65
N LEU A 45 36.08 13.86 -15.61
CA LEU A 45 36.18 13.18 -16.92
C LEU A 45 36.22 14.20 -18.04
N VAL A 46 37.04 13.97 -19.04
CA VAL A 46 37.00 14.73 -20.31
C VAL A 46 35.82 14.23 -21.15
N LYS A 47 34.85 15.11 -21.38
CA LYS A 47 33.61 14.74 -22.09
C LYS A 47 33.91 14.15 -23.48
N GLY A 48 33.36 12.97 -23.76
CA GLY A 48 33.57 12.26 -25.03
C GLY A 48 34.83 11.41 -25.10
N THR A 49 35.56 11.26 -23.99
CA THR A 49 36.72 10.37 -23.90
C THR A 49 36.65 9.48 -22.66
N THR A 50 37.58 8.53 -22.55
CA THR A 50 37.75 7.69 -21.35
C THR A 50 38.80 8.27 -20.37
N GLN A 51 39.32 9.47 -20.65
CA GLN A 51 40.34 10.10 -19.81
C GLN A 51 39.68 10.83 -18.65
N GLY A 52 40.09 10.46 -17.45
CA GLY A 52 39.59 11.07 -16.21
C GLY A 52 40.55 10.89 -15.06
N THR A 53 40.27 11.60 -13.96
CA THR A 53 40.97 11.51 -12.67
C THR A 53 39.95 11.66 -11.55
N ILE A 54 40.41 11.49 -10.32
CA ILE A 54 39.61 11.75 -9.11
C ILE A 54 40.30 12.88 -8.29
N THR A 55 39.51 13.64 -7.52
CA THR A 55 40.02 14.65 -6.61
C THR A 55 40.68 14.03 -5.38
N ASP A 56 41.73 14.69 -4.90
CA ASP A 56 42.47 14.34 -3.67
C ASP A 56 41.76 14.85 -2.39
N ILE A 57 42.41 14.68 -1.24
CA ILE A 57 41.88 15.07 0.09
C ILE A 57 41.65 16.59 0.22
N ASP A 58 42.31 17.42 -0.57
CA ASP A 58 42.12 18.85 -0.63
C ASP A 58 41.21 19.29 -1.79
N GLY A 59 40.54 18.33 -2.44
CA GLY A 59 39.65 18.55 -3.58
C GLY A 59 40.37 18.91 -4.89
N ASN A 60 41.70 18.83 -4.95
CA ASN A 60 42.45 19.16 -6.15
C ASN A 60 42.46 17.99 -7.13
N PHE A 61 42.47 18.29 -8.41
CA PHE A 61 42.69 17.32 -9.46
C PHE A 61 43.76 17.74 -10.45
N ASN A 62 44.43 16.77 -11.02
CA ASN A 62 45.45 16.97 -12.02
C ASN A 62 45.24 16.02 -13.19
N LEU A 63 44.89 16.55 -14.33
CA LEU A 63 44.58 15.80 -15.55
C LEU A 63 45.69 16.09 -16.57
N ALA A 64 46.57 15.13 -16.77
CA ALA A 64 47.60 15.18 -17.78
C ALA A 64 47.06 14.64 -19.12
N ASN A 65 47.68 15.08 -20.22
CA ASN A 65 47.42 14.58 -21.57
C ASN A 65 45.98 14.83 -22.10
N VAL A 66 45.34 15.92 -21.69
CA VAL A 66 44.03 16.30 -22.24
C VAL A 66 44.19 16.70 -23.71
N PRO A 67 43.48 16.08 -24.66
CA PRO A 67 43.51 16.43 -26.07
C PRO A 67 43.12 17.92 -26.25
N SER A 68 43.86 18.66 -27.04
CA SER A 68 43.57 20.10 -27.33
C SER A 68 42.21 20.27 -28.06
N SER A 69 41.66 19.23 -28.62
CA SER A 69 40.32 19.19 -29.23
C SER A 69 39.21 19.14 -28.20
N ALA A 70 39.49 18.72 -26.96
CA ALA A 70 38.50 18.63 -25.90
C ALA A 70 38.13 20.03 -25.38
N LYS A 71 36.84 20.29 -25.23
CA LYS A 71 36.30 21.59 -24.82
C LYS A 71 35.68 21.61 -23.43
N THR A 72 35.28 20.44 -22.90
CA THR A 72 34.46 20.38 -21.69
C THR A 72 34.93 19.24 -20.78
N LEU A 73 35.04 19.56 -19.47
CA LEU A 73 35.18 18.58 -18.39
C LEU A 73 33.80 18.29 -17.82
N GLN A 74 33.54 17.04 -17.49
CA GLN A 74 32.38 16.61 -16.74
C GLN A 74 32.82 16.19 -15.35
N ILE A 75 32.32 16.86 -14.33
CA ILE A 75 32.65 16.60 -12.94
C ILE A 75 31.41 16.04 -12.24
N SER A 76 31.57 14.89 -11.61
CA SER A 76 30.47 14.21 -10.91
C SER A 76 30.93 13.68 -9.55
N TYR A 77 30.01 13.69 -8.57
CA TYR A 77 30.20 13.11 -7.27
C TYR A 77 28.87 12.53 -6.75
N ILE A 78 28.92 11.50 -5.94
CA ILE A 78 27.71 10.86 -5.40
C ILE A 78 26.96 11.87 -4.52
N GLY A 79 25.67 12.10 -4.82
CA GLY A 79 24.83 13.06 -4.09
C GLY A 79 25.02 14.53 -4.51
N MET A 80 25.75 14.79 -5.60
CA MET A 80 25.93 16.15 -6.17
C MET A 80 25.56 16.19 -7.65
N GLN A 81 25.06 17.34 -8.10
CA GLN A 81 24.70 17.55 -9.51
C GLN A 81 25.95 17.56 -10.38
N THR A 82 25.93 16.75 -11.43
CA THR A 82 26.99 16.70 -12.41
C THR A 82 27.13 18.07 -13.10
N GLN A 83 28.32 18.65 -13.08
CA GLN A 83 28.61 19.92 -13.78
C GLN A 83 29.50 19.71 -14.98
N GLU A 84 29.21 20.48 -16.04
CA GLU A 84 30.05 20.58 -17.23
C GLU A 84 30.74 21.94 -17.26
N VAL A 85 32.05 21.92 -17.29
CA VAL A 85 32.87 23.16 -17.24
C VAL A 85 33.84 23.20 -18.41
N ALA A 86 33.99 24.36 -19.01
CA ALA A 86 34.94 24.55 -20.10
C ALA A 86 36.40 24.33 -19.64
N ILE A 87 37.19 23.66 -20.45
CA ILE A 87 38.59 23.38 -20.15
C ILE A 87 39.40 24.66 -20.14
N LYS A 88 40.08 24.93 -19.00
CA LYS A 88 41.05 25.99 -18.78
C LYS A 88 42.27 25.40 -18.06
N PRO A 89 43.44 26.04 -18.12
CA PRO A 89 44.64 25.54 -17.43
C PRO A 89 44.43 25.34 -15.91
N MET A 90 43.61 26.20 -15.29
CA MET A 90 43.19 26.11 -13.91
C MET A 90 41.65 26.27 -13.81
N VAL A 91 40.97 25.32 -13.19
CA VAL A 91 39.51 25.27 -13.09
C VAL A 91 39.09 25.18 -11.63
N LYS A 92 38.26 26.10 -11.18
CA LYS A 92 37.56 25.99 -9.89
C LYS A 92 36.12 25.63 -10.14
N VAL A 93 35.65 24.52 -9.55
CA VAL A 93 34.29 24.01 -9.73
C VAL A 93 33.60 23.93 -8.39
N THR A 94 32.39 24.47 -8.33
CA THR A 94 31.53 24.38 -7.16
C THR A 94 30.38 23.44 -7.48
N LEU A 95 30.36 22.26 -6.87
CA LEU A 95 29.27 21.29 -7.04
C LEU A 95 28.11 21.62 -6.13
N LYS A 96 26.91 21.60 -6.69
CA LYS A 96 25.66 21.73 -5.95
C LYS A 96 25.20 20.34 -5.47
N SER A 97 24.68 20.28 -4.26
CA SER A 97 24.04 19.07 -3.78
C SER A 97 22.91 18.65 -4.72
N ASP A 98 22.85 17.37 -5.09
CA ASP A 98 21.75 16.78 -5.83
C ASP A 98 20.59 16.37 -4.89
N ALA A 99 20.77 16.60 -3.59
CA ALA A 99 19.66 16.67 -2.67
C ALA A 99 18.72 17.79 -3.13
N GLN A 100 17.95 17.55 -4.18
CA GLN A 100 16.63 18.13 -4.23
C GLN A 100 15.99 17.67 -2.92
N ASN A 101 16.04 18.49 -1.90
CA ASN A 101 15.01 18.54 -0.90
C ASN A 101 13.75 18.82 -1.71
N LEU A 102 13.15 17.76 -2.22
CA LEU A 102 11.74 17.78 -2.54
C LEU A 102 11.11 18.16 -1.21
N ASP A 103 10.84 19.45 -1.03
CA ASP A 103 10.05 19.95 0.10
C ASP A 103 8.81 19.07 0.11
N GLU A 104 8.81 18.06 1.00
CA GLU A 104 7.70 17.11 1.08
C GLU A 104 6.48 17.93 1.48
N VAL A 105 5.61 18.13 0.52
CA VAL A 105 4.41 18.94 0.68
C VAL A 105 3.36 18.09 1.32
N ILE A 106 2.86 18.53 2.46
CA ILE A 106 1.77 17.89 3.20
C ILE A 106 0.47 18.57 2.78
N VAL A 107 -0.54 17.79 2.42
CA VAL A 107 -1.89 18.29 2.24
C VAL A 107 -2.50 18.50 3.62
N VAL A 108 -2.93 19.72 3.90
CA VAL A 108 -3.63 20.12 5.13
C VAL A 108 -5.04 20.62 4.77
N ALA A 109 -5.88 20.89 5.76
CA ALA A 109 -7.32 21.16 5.62
C ALA A 109 -7.73 22.08 4.46
N TYR A 110 -7.00 23.16 4.23
CA TYR A 110 -7.36 24.18 3.23
C TYR A 110 -6.19 24.54 2.29
N GLY A 111 -5.22 23.62 2.12
CA GLY A 111 -4.10 23.89 1.24
C GLY A 111 -2.97 22.87 1.37
N THR A 112 -1.81 23.27 0.93
CA THR A 112 -0.59 22.49 1.05
C THR A 112 0.41 23.27 1.90
N ALA A 113 1.06 22.60 2.83
CA ALA A 113 2.14 23.15 3.64
C ALA A 113 3.44 22.38 3.39
N LYS A 114 4.57 23.05 3.47
CA LYS A 114 5.85 22.37 3.48
C LYS A 114 5.97 21.57 4.78
N LYS A 115 6.42 20.32 4.71
CA LYS A 115 6.60 19.46 5.89
C LYS A 115 7.54 20.11 6.91
N SER A 116 8.55 20.82 6.46
CA SER A 116 9.51 21.55 7.29
C SER A 116 8.88 22.71 8.08
N SER A 117 7.82 23.32 7.57
CA SER A 117 7.10 24.42 8.21
C SER A 117 5.85 23.98 8.99
N PHE A 118 5.52 22.69 8.93
CA PHE A 118 4.34 22.14 9.62
C PHE A 118 4.71 21.75 11.06
N THR A 119 4.18 22.46 12.03
CA THR A 119 4.46 22.24 13.46
C THR A 119 3.74 21.03 14.06
N GLY A 120 2.74 20.46 13.35
CA GLY A 120 1.98 19.31 13.77
C GLY A 120 2.61 17.97 13.38
N SER A 121 2.21 16.89 14.05
CA SER A 121 2.63 15.52 13.70
C SER A 121 1.77 14.98 12.56
N ALA A 122 2.33 14.96 11.36
CA ALA A 122 1.71 14.36 10.18
C ALA A 122 2.58 13.24 9.61
N ALA A 123 1.94 12.20 9.08
CA ALA A 123 2.63 11.15 8.32
C ALA A 123 1.97 11.04 6.94
N VAL A 124 2.79 10.90 5.91
CA VAL A 124 2.35 10.78 4.51
C VAL A 124 2.75 9.42 3.96
N ILE A 125 1.83 8.77 3.27
CA ILE A 125 2.09 7.59 2.44
C ILE A 125 1.77 7.93 0.99
N LYS A 126 2.67 7.62 0.08
CA LYS A 126 2.48 7.78 -1.37
C LYS A 126 1.85 6.53 -1.99
N ALA A 127 1.32 6.70 -3.21
CA ALA A 127 0.61 5.68 -3.98
C ALA A 127 1.35 4.34 -4.08
N ASP A 128 2.65 4.36 -4.35
CA ASP A 128 3.49 3.17 -4.51
C ASP A 128 3.46 2.24 -3.28
N LYS A 129 3.44 2.84 -2.09
CA LYS A 129 3.35 2.09 -0.83
C LYS A 129 1.92 1.65 -0.50
N ILE A 130 0.91 2.34 -1.00
CA ILE A 130 -0.50 1.99 -0.79
C ILE A 130 -0.84 0.75 -1.63
N VAL A 131 -0.54 0.79 -2.92
CA VAL A 131 -0.87 -0.26 -3.90
C VAL A 131 -0.10 -1.57 -3.64
N SER A 132 1.07 -1.51 -2.98
CA SER A 132 1.82 -2.72 -2.59
C SER A 132 1.16 -3.57 -1.48
N GLY A 133 0.01 -3.13 -0.97
CA GLY A 133 -0.80 -3.83 0.04
C GLY A 133 -2.03 -4.52 -0.55
N SER A 134 -3.06 -4.69 0.29
CA SER A 134 -4.35 -5.19 -0.16
C SER A 134 -5.02 -4.21 -1.12
N LYS A 135 -5.41 -4.68 -2.30
CA LYS A 135 -6.17 -3.89 -3.29
C LYS A 135 -7.68 -3.87 -3.03
N GLU A 136 -8.14 -4.71 -2.11
CA GLU A 136 -9.55 -4.73 -1.71
C GLU A 136 -9.95 -3.45 -0.99
N SER A 137 -9.08 -2.98 -0.07
CA SER A 137 -9.39 -1.85 0.78
C SER A 137 -8.11 -1.09 1.17
N PHE A 138 -8.16 0.24 1.13
CA PHE A 138 -7.02 1.10 1.44
C PHE A 138 -6.64 1.09 2.93
N ASP A 139 -7.58 0.80 3.83
CA ASP A 139 -7.36 0.72 5.27
C ASP A 139 -6.49 -0.49 5.63
N LYS A 140 -6.74 -1.65 5.00
CA LYS A 140 -5.86 -2.82 5.11
C LYS A 140 -4.46 -2.51 4.57
N ALA A 141 -4.37 -1.71 3.52
CA ALA A 141 -3.10 -1.28 2.93
C ALA A 141 -2.26 -0.39 3.86
N LEU A 142 -2.86 0.26 4.87
CA LEU A 142 -2.15 1.08 5.87
C LEU A 142 -1.46 0.26 6.96
N SER A 143 -1.81 -1.01 7.11
CA SER A 143 -1.30 -1.85 8.19
C SER A 143 0.23 -1.90 8.22
N GLY A 144 0.81 -1.54 9.37
CA GLY A 144 2.26 -1.57 9.58
C GLY A 144 3.07 -0.51 8.81
N LYS A 145 2.43 0.37 8.02
CA LYS A 145 3.14 1.34 7.17
C LYS A 145 3.30 2.73 7.81
N MET A 146 2.59 3.01 8.89
CA MET A 146 2.65 4.30 9.57
C MET A 146 2.85 4.15 11.08
N ALA A 147 3.88 4.80 11.63
CA ALA A 147 4.06 4.85 13.08
C ALA A 147 2.87 5.55 13.77
N GLY A 148 2.38 4.98 14.88
CA GLY A 148 1.24 5.51 15.65
C GLY A 148 -0.13 5.34 14.99
N VAL A 149 -0.24 4.57 13.91
CA VAL A 149 -1.49 4.14 13.29
C VAL A 149 -1.60 2.64 13.42
N ARG A 150 -2.62 2.18 14.12
CA ARG A 150 -2.94 0.76 14.27
C ARG A 150 -4.16 0.45 13.41
N THR A 151 -4.04 -0.57 12.60
CA THR A 151 -5.15 -1.14 11.84
C THR A 151 -5.47 -2.52 12.39
N ALA A 152 -6.72 -2.82 12.64
CA ALA A 152 -7.18 -4.12 13.09
C ALA A 152 -8.39 -4.52 12.25
N SER A 153 -8.29 -5.66 11.56
CA SER A 153 -9.45 -6.26 10.88
C SER A 153 -10.16 -7.21 11.83
N ALA A 154 -11.44 -6.99 12.05
CA ALA A 154 -12.26 -7.85 12.89
C ALA A 154 -12.58 -9.18 12.18
N THR A 155 -12.67 -9.15 10.86
CA THR A 155 -12.97 -10.31 10.02
C THR A 155 -12.02 -10.38 8.83
N GLY A 156 -11.87 -11.58 8.25
CA GLY A 156 -11.17 -11.80 6.98
C GLY A 156 -12.07 -11.68 5.76
N ASP A 157 -13.31 -11.27 5.93
CA ASP A 157 -14.28 -11.20 4.84
C ASP A 157 -13.85 -10.18 3.77
N PRO A 158 -14.02 -10.48 2.49
CA PRO A 158 -13.75 -9.54 1.42
C PRO A 158 -14.64 -8.30 1.54
N GLY A 159 -14.08 -7.12 1.28
CA GLY A 159 -14.81 -5.85 1.39
C GLY A 159 -15.04 -5.34 2.82
N SER A 160 -14.69 -6.14 3.85
CA SER A 160 -14.73 -5.67 5.23
C SER A 160 -13.65 -4.63 5.48
N MET A 161 -14.00 -3.55 6.17
CA MET A 161 -13.04 -2.52 6.56
C MET A 161 -12.27 -2.88 7.82
N ALA A 162 -11.02 -2.45 7.88
CA ALA A 162 -10.26 -2.52 9.11
C ALA A 162 -10.55 -1.29 9.99
N GLU A 163 -10.65 -1.50 11.27
CA GLU A 163 -10.70 -0.41 12.25
C GLU A 163 -9.34 0.29 12.32
N ILE A 164 -9.34 1.60 12.13
CA ILE A 164 -8.13 2.41 12.22
C ILE A 164 -8.16 3.23 13.51
N ASN A 165 -7.12 3.05 14.33
CA ASN A 165 -6.90 3.81 15.54
C ASN A 165 -5.58 4.60 15.44
N ILE A 166 -5.66 5.91 15.70
CA ILE A 166 -4.52 6.82 15.69
C ILE A 166 -4.13 7.14 17.12
N ARG A 167 -2.88 6.78 17.52
CA ARG A 167 -2.36 6.96 18.90
C ARG A 167 -3.18 6.26 19.99
N GLY A 168 -3.94 5.22 19.63
CA GLY A 168 -4.74 4.43 20.55
C GLY A 168 -6.21 4.83 20.57
N VAL A 169 -6.97 4.27 21.50
CA VAL A 169 -8.41 4.48 21.66
C VAL A 169 -8.63 5.68 22.57
N GLY A 170 -9.22 6.74 22.03
CA GLY A 170 -9.45 8.00 22.76
C GLY A 170 -10.72 8.04 23.61
N SER A 171 -11.68 7.13 23.39
CA SER A 171 -12.96 7.11 24.10
C SER A 171 -13.46 5.69 24.32
N ILE A 172 -14.14 5.46 25.43
CA ILE A 172 -14.81 4.20 25.75
C ILE A 172 -16.21 4.16 25.14
N SER A 173 -16.93 5.29 25.13
CA SER A 173 -18.35 5.36 24.78
C SER A 173 -18.64 6.11 23.47
N ALA A 174 -17.70 6.90 22.95
CA ALA A 174 -17.86 7.63 21.70
C ALA A 174 -17.19 6.89 20.53
N SER A 175 -17.46 7.35 19.30
CA SER A 175 -16.80 6.84 18.10
C SER A 175 -15.28 6.86 18.25
N LYS A 176 -14.63 5.79 17.82
CA LYS A 176 -13.17 5.61 17.83
C LYS A 176 -12.54 5.88 16.46
N SER A 177 -13.39 5.98 15.44
CA SER A 177 -12.96 6.13 14.05
C SER A 177 -12.38 7.53 13.80
N PRO A 178 -11.28 7.64 13.04
CA PRO A 178 -10.75 8.92 12.58
C PRO A 178 -11.71 9.58 11.59
N LEU A 179 -11.57 10.89 11.41
CA LEU A 179 -12.27 11.62 10.37
C LEU A 179 -11.59 11.41 9.01
N TYR A 180 -12.37 11.12 7.99
CA TYR A 180 -11.86 10.98 6.62
C TYR A 180 -12.15 12.22 5.80
N VAL A 181 -11.17 12.65 5.01
CA VAL A 181 -11.30 13.78 4.09
C VAL A 181 -10.79 13.35 2.73
N ILE A 182 -11.67 13.21 1.76
CA ILE A 182 -11.34 12.79 0.40
C ILE A 182 -11.36 14.01 -0.51
N ASP A 183 -10.21 14.37 -1.06
CA ASP A 183 -10.05 15.55 -1.94
C ASP A 183 -10.65 16.86 -1.37
N GLY A 184 -10.63 17.01 -0.05
CA GLY A 184 -11.16 18.17 0.67
C GLY A 184 -12.61 18.04 1.14
N VAL A 185 -13.30 16.95 0.78
CA VAL A 185 -14.66 16.66 1.25
C VAL A 185 -14.60 15.78 2.49
N VAL A 186 -15.22 16.23 3.57
CA VAL A 186 -15.33 15.47 4.82
C VAL A 186 -16.33 14.34 4.64
N THR A 187 -15.87 13.12 4.89
CA THR A 187 -16.67 11.90 4.79
C THR A 187 -16.63 11.17 6.14
N LYS A 188 -17.77 10.72 6.63
CA LYS A 188 -17.83 9.87 7.80
C LYS A 188 -17.59 8.42 7.42
N ALA A 189 -16.78 7.72 8.23
CA ALA A 189 -16.66 6.26 8.09
C ALA A 189 -17.94 5.56 8.55
N ASP A 190 -18.62 6.17 9.52
CA ASP A 190 -19.79 5.63 10.23
C ASP A 190 -21.13 6.01 9.55
N ASP A 191 -21.14 6.57 8.33
CA ASP A 191 -22.36 6.69 7.53
C ASP A 191 -22.76 5.28 7.08
N ASP A 192 -23.29 4.59 8.08
CA ASP A 192 -23.73 3.21 8.03
C ASP A 192 -24.87 3.04 7.06
N MET A 193 -24.60 2.34 5.97
CA MET A 193 -25.66 1.54 5.38
C MET A 193 -25.78 0.28 6.25
N ASN A 194 -26.32 0.43 7.45
CA ASN A 194 -26.66 -0.69 8.33
C ASN A 194 -27.79 -1.51 7.71
N TYR A 195 -27.43 -2.40 6.81
CA TYR A 195 -28.35 -3.41 6.34
C TYR A 195 -27.99 -4.74 7.01
N TYR A 196 -28.86 -5.24 7.87
CA TYR A 196 -28.69 -6.50 8.64
C TYR A 196 -27.44 -6.58 9.54
N GLY A 197 -27.10 -5.48 10.25
CA GLY A 197 -26.06 -5.53 11.28
C GLY A 197 -24.63 -5.65 10.80
N LYS A 198 -24.36 -5.41 9.52
CA LYS A 198 -23.01 -5.32 8.96
C LYS A 198 -22.75 -3.92 8.40
N THR A 199 -21.71 -3.31 8.91
CA THR A 199 -21.29 -1.96 8.58
C THR A 199 -20.52 -1.97 7.25
N GLN A 200 -21.19 -1.60 6.17
CA GLN A 200 -20.51 -1.33 4.91
C GLN A 200 -20.20 0.16 4.85
N SER A 201 -18.94 0.51 4.88
CA SER A 201 -18.54 1.91 4.82
C SER A 201 -18.57 2.43 3.38
N VAL A 202 -18.97 3.69 3.20
CA VAL A 202 -18.85 4.43 1.93
C VAL A 202 -17.39 4.40 1.42
N LEU A 203 -16.42 4.25 2.32
CA LEU A 203 -15.00 4.16 1.97
C LEU A 203 -14.62 2.89 1.19
N SER A 204 -15.42 1.81 1.27
CA SER A 204 -15.20 0.60 0.46
C SER A 204 -15.39 0.85 -1.06
N THR A 205 -16.11 1.92 -1.42
CA THR A 205 -16.29 2.34 -2.81
C THR A 205 -15.02 2.98 -3.41
N LEU A 206 -14.09 3.46 -2.55
CA LEU A 206 -12.86 4.09 -2.99
C LEU A 206 -11.86 3.05 -3.50
N ASN A 207 -11.44 3.19 -4.76
CA ASN A 207 -10.41 2.33 -5.32
C ASN A 207 -9.03 2.77 -4.83
N PRO A 208 -8.25 1.88 -4.14
CA PRO A 208 -6.89 2.21 -3.68
C PRO A 208 -5.95 2.66 -4.81
N GLU A 209 -6.14 2.16 -6.03
CA GLU A 209 -5.33 2.53 -7.19
C GLU A 209 -5.58 3.97 -7.67
N ASP A 210 -6.70 4.59 -7.31
CA ASP A 210 -6.98 6.00 -7.61
C ASP A 210 -6.36 6.97 -6.59
N ILE A 211 -5.75 6.47 -5.52
CA ILE A 211 -5.15 7.29 -4.47
C ILE A 211 -3.73 7.72 -4.90
N GLU A 212 -3.43 8.99 -4.79
CA GLU A 212 -2.09 9.56 -4.99
C GLU A 212 -1.28 9.55 -3.70
N SER A 213 -1.93 9.96 -2.60
CA SER A 213 -1.30 9.97 -1.27
C SER A 213 -2.35 9.97 -0.17
N MET A 214 -1.93 9.50 1.00
CA MET A 214 -2.70 9.63 2.24
C MET A 214 -1.86 10.34 3.29
N THR A 215 -2.44 11.36 3.92
CA THR A 215 -1.84 12.11 5.03
C THR A 215 -2.63 11.86 6.29
N VAL A 216 -1.97 11.41 7.35
CA VAL A 216 -2.59 11.21 8.65
C VAL A 216 -2.16 12.30 9.60
N LEU A 217 -3.12 13.12 10.06
CA LEU A 217 -2.93 14.13 11.09
C LEU A 217 -3.19 13.47 12.44
N LYS A 218 -2.14 13.41 13.28
CA LYS A 218 -2.16 12.58 14.50
C LYS A 218 -2.41 13.37 15.77
N ASP A 219 -2.27 14.68 15.73
CA ASP A 219 -2.42 15.53 16.92
C ASP A 219 -3.56 16.53 16.79
N ALA A 220 -4.00 17.03 17.94
CA ALA A 220 -5.12 17.95 18.04
C ALA A 220 -4.83 19.30 17.35
N ALA A 221 -3.57 19.76 17.34
CA ALA A 221 -3.18 21.00 16.67
C ALA A 221 -3.38 20.91 15.16
N ALA A 222 -2.92 19.80 14.56
CA ALA A 222 -3.10 19.54 13.14
C ALA A 222 -4.57 19.27 12.75
N ALA A 223 -5.33 18.64 13.65
CA ALA A 223 -6.73 18.25 13.44
C ALA A 223 -7.73 19.38 13.77
N SER A 224 -7.31 20.44 14.48
CA SER A 224 -8.19 21.52 14.98
C SER A 224 -9.00 22.21 13.88
N LEU A 225 -8.47 22.30 12.68
CA LEU A 225 -9.16 22.87 11.52
C LEU A 225 -10.42 22.11 11.09
N TYR A 226 -10.57 20.85 11.53
CA TYR A 226 -11.73 20.00 11.26
C TYR A 226 -12.73 19.93 12.43
N GLY A 227 -12.46 20.66 13.53
CA GLY A 227 -13.31 20.76 14.70
C GLY A 227 -13.32 19.49 15.57
N SER A 228 -14.34 19.38 16.45
CA SER A 228 -14.45 18.28 17.43
C SER A 228 -14.52 16.87 16.82
N ARG A 229 -15.02 16.75 15.60
CA ARG A 229 -15.09 15.46 14.89
C ARG A 229 -13.73 14.86 14.59
N ALA A 230 -12.67 15.66 14.64
CA ALA A 230 -11.29 15.25 14.40
C ALA A 230 -10.55 14.81 15.66
N ALA A 231 -11.24 14.62 16.79
CA ALA A 231 -10.64 14.25 18.07
C ALA A 231 -9.82 12.95 18.00
N ASN A 232 -10.21 12.00 17.17
CA ASN A 232 -9.51 10.72 16.95
C ASN A 232 -8.46 10.80 15.82
N GLY A 233 -8.11 12.01 15.35
CA GLY A 233 -7.23 12.24 14.20
C GLY A 233 -7.98 12.36 12.87
N VAL A 234 -7.25 12.73 11.83
CA VAL A 234 -7.79 12.92 10.47
C VAL A 234 -6.95 12.17 9.45
N ILE A 235 -7.62 11.47 8.56
CA ILE A 235 -7.01 10.83 7.39
C ILE A 235 -7.42 11.60 6.15
N ILE A 236 -6.47 12.29 5.53
CA ILE A 236 -6.67 13.03 4.30
C ILE A 236 -6.23 12.17 3.14
N ILE A 237 -7.16 11.87 2.24
CA ILE A 237 -6.94 11.08 1.04
C ILE A 237 -6.92 12.02 -0.16
N THR A 238 -5.80 12.05 -0.86
CA THR A 238 -5.66 12.80 -2.11
C THR A 238 -5.67 11.82 -3.27
N THR A 239 -6.56 12.06 -4.23
CA THR A 239 -6.66 11.19 -5.40
C THR A 239 -5.79 11.67 -6.56
N LYS A 240 -5.46 10.75 -7.46
CA LYS A 240 -4.65 11.01 -8.65
C LYS A 240 -5.26 12.13 -9.49
N LYS A 241 -4.40 13.05 -9.94
CA LYS A 241 -4.77 14.20 -10.77
C LYS A 241 -4.07 14.09 -12.13
N GLY A 242 -4.59 14.81 -13.11
CA GLY A 242 -3.90 14.99 -14.37
C GLY A 242 -2.56 15.71 -14.17
N LYS A 243 -1.58 15.35 -14.98
CA LYS A 243 -0.26 16.00 -15.02
C LYS A 243 -0.04 16.63 -16.39
N GLU A 244 0.70 17.73 -16.42
CA GLU A 244 1.13 18.32 -17.68
C GLU A 244 2.08 17.38 -18.39
N GLY A 245 1.88 17.20 -19.70
CA GLY A 245 2.72 16.35 -20.54
C GLY A 245 1.91 15.50 -21.51
N LYS A 246 2.60 14.56 -22.15
CA LYS A 246 1.99 13.60 -23.08
C LYS A 246 0.97 12.74 -22.34
N THR A 247 -0.13 12.44 -23.01
CA THR A 247 -1.14 11.50 -22.51
C THR A 247 -0.50 10.12 -22.31
N ASN A 248 -0.63 9.60 -21.12
CA ASN A 248 -0.15 8.28 -20.73
C ASN A 248 -1.35 7.40 -20.38
N VAL A 249 -1.38 6.20 -20.96
CA VAL A 249 -2.37 5.16 -20.66
C VAL A 249 -1.65 4.07 -19.86
N SER A 250 -2.21 3.70 -18.73
CA SER A 250 -1.68 2.67 -17.86
C SER A 250 -2.73 1.59 -17.62
N TYR A 251 -2.32 0.35 -17.65
CA TYR A 251 -3.11 -0.80 -17.23
C TYR A 251 -2.37 -1.51 -16.09
N SER A 252 -3.10 -1.81 -15.01
CA SER A 252 -2.66 -2.66 -13.91
C SER A 252 -3.63 -3.83 -13.82
N GLY A 253 -3.12 -5.05 -13.76
CA GLY A 253 -3.91 -6.25 -13.59
C GLY A 253 -3.26 -7.19 -12.60
N GLU A 254 -4.05 -7.74 -11.67
CA GLU A 254 -3.61 -8.72 -10.70
C GLU A 254 -4.64 -9.85 -10.59
N VAL A 255 -4.13 -11.08 -10.51
CA VAL A 255 -4.92 -12.28 -10.33
C VAL A 255 -4.28 -13.13 -9.24
N GLY A 256 -5.07 -13.62 -8.31
CA GLY A 256 -4.55 -14.37 -7.18
C GLY A 256 -5.52 -15.43 -6.66
N TRP A 257 -4.99 -16.31 -5.81
CA TRP A 257 -5.73 -17.33 -5.11
C TRP A 257 -5.43 -17.26 -3.62
N ASN A 258 -6.46 -17.10 -2.82
CA ASN A 258 -6.40 -17.05 -1.37
C ASN A 258 -6.83 -18.37 -0.77
N LYS A 259 -6.10 -18.87 0.21
CA LYS A 259 -6.46 -20.08 0.96
C LYS A 259 -6.17 -19.88 2.44
N MET A 260 -6.78 -20.70 3.27
CA MET A 260 -6.47 -20.72 4.69
C MET A 260 -4.97 -21.01 4.91
N ALA A 261 -4.26 -20.05 5.51
CA ALA A 261 -2.82 -20.14 5.71
C ALA A 261 -2.45 -21.06 6.89
N VAL A 262 -3.26 -21.03 7.95
CA VAL A 262 -3.00 -21.76 9.18
C VAL A 262 -4.19 -22.60 9.57
N ASN A 263 -3.98 -23.89 9.82
CA ASN A 263 -4.97 -24.76 10.40
C ASN A 263 -5.00 -24.55 11.92
N ALA A 264 -5.76 -23.55 12.39
CA ALA A 264 -5.71 -23.07 13.77
C ALA A 264 -6.11 -24.14 14.82
N PHE A 265 -6.92 -25.10 14.43
CA PHE A 265 -7.37 -26.20 15.31
C PHE A 265 -7.78 -27.44 14.51
N ASN A 266 -7.59 -28.59 15.11
CA ASN A 266 -8.16 -29.84 14.60
C ASN A 266 -9.58 -29.98 15.16
N MET A 267 -10.51 -30.30 14.31
CA MET A 267 -11.87 -30.64 14.74
C MET A 267 -11.91 -32.10 15.20
N MET A 268 -12.69 -32.37 16.21
CA MET A 268 -13.00 -33.74 16.64
C MET A 268 -13.68 -34.49 15.52
N GLY A 269 -13.34 -35.75 15.34
CA GLY A 269 -14.10 -36.69 14.54
C GLY A 269 -15.45 -37.02 15.22
N SER A 270 -16.36 -37.64 14.47
CA SER A 270 -17.68 -38.01 15.02
C SER A 270 -17.57 -38.92 16.22
N ALA A 271 -16.67 -39.91 16.21
CA ALA A 271 -16.48 -40.82 17.33
C ALA A 271 -16.01 -40.06 18.59
N ASP A 272 -14.98 -39.23 18.46
CA ASP A 272 -14.45 -38.43 19.60
C ASP A 272 -15.51 -37.45 20.13
N LEU A 273 -16.33 -36.87 19.24
CA LEU A 273 -17.40 -35.96 19.62
C LEU A 273 -18.51 -36.67 20.38
N ILE A 274 -18.87 -37.89 19.96
CA ILE A 274 -19.86 -38.73 20.65
C ILE A 274 -19.35 -39.07 22.05
N ASP A 275 -18.11 -39.53 22.16
CA ASP A 275 -17.51 -39.88 23.45
C ASP A 275 -17.44 -38.67 24.38
N TYR A 276 -17.03 -37.51 23.86
CA TYR A 276 -16.99 -36.25 24.61
C TYR A 276 -18.40 -35.85 25.09
N THR A 277 -19.40 -35.89 24.20
CA THR A 277 -20.78 -35.51 24.51
C THR A 277 -21.36 -36.46 25.57
N ARG A 278 -21.14 -37.76 25.40
CA ARG A 278 -21.56 -38.82 26.31
C ARG A 278 -20.96 -38.63 27.72
N GLU A 279 -19.67 -38.36 27.80
CA GLU A 279 -18.98 -38.07 29.06
C GLU A 279 -19.47 -36.77 29.72
N SER A 280 -19.71 -35.73 28.92
CA SER A 280 -20.22 -34.45 29.37
C SER A 280 -21.62 -34.57 29.95
N LEU A 281 -22.52 -35.29 29.28
CA LEU A 281 -23.87 -35.60 29.74
C LEU A 281 -23.84 -36.43 31.03
N ALA A 282 -22.98 -37.44 31.13
CA ALA A 282 -22.87 -38.26 32.34
C ALA A 282 -22.43 -37.43 33.55
N ASN A 283 -21.43 -36.54 33.35
CA ASN A 283 -20.97 -35.62 34.40
C ASN A 283 -22.11 -34.64 34.80
N CYS A 284 -22.91 -34.16 33.86
CA CYS A 284 -24.05 -33.29 34.10
C CYS A 284 -25.10 -33.99 34.97
N LEU A 285 -25.50 -35.22 34.63
CA LEU A 285 -26.46 -36.01 35.38
C LEU A 285 -26.04 -36.27 36.82
N VAL A 286 -24.77 -36.54 37.04
CA VAL A 286 -24.22 -36.71 38.41
C VAL A 286 -24.20 -35.38 39.17
N THR A 287 -23.76 -34.28 38.52
CA THR A 287 -23.67 -32.97 39.15
C THR A 287 -25.02 -32.45 39.61
N TYR A 288 -26.08 -32.72 38.86
CA TYR A 288 -27.43 -32.33 39.24
C TYR A 288 -28.15 -33.38 40.12
N GLY A 289 -27.44 -34.44 40.55
CA GLY A 289 -28.00 -35.44 41.47
C GLY A 289 -29.09 -36.33 40.85
N ILE A 290 -29.13 -36.43 39.51
CA ILE A 290 -30.10 -37.25 38.76
C ILE A 290 -29.69 -38.70 38.83
N THR A 291 -28.39 -38.99 38.90
CA THR A 291 -27.80 -40.31 39.05
C THR A 291 -26.73 -40.31 40.15
N ASP A 292 -26.61 -41.42 40.84
CA ASP A 292 -25.71 -41.56 41.99
C ASP A 292 -24.22 -41.74 41.59
N SER A 293 -23.98 -42.05 40.31
CA SER A 293 -22.61 -42.32 39.84
C SER A 293 -22.49 -42.09 38.34
N LYS A 294 -21.26 -41.79 37.90
CA LYS A 294 -20.94 -41.64 36.46
C LYS A 294 -21.27 -42.90 35.66
N GLN A 295 -21.05 -44.10 36.24
CA GLN A 295 -21.35 -45.37 35.56
C GLN A 295 -22.87 -45.56 35.37
N ALA A 296 -23.69 -45.20 36.36
CA ALA A 296 -25.15 -45.22 36.23
C ALA A 296 -25.64 -44.20 35.19
N ALA A 297 -25.02 -43.02 35.12
CA ALA A 297 -25.31 -42.04 34.12
C ALA A 297 -24.95 -42.52 32.71
N LEU A 298 -23.80 -43.09 32.50
CA LEU A 298 -23.38 -43.67 31.19
C LEU A 298 -24.33 -44.78 30.75
N ASN A 299 -24.72 -45.68 31.66
CA ASN A 299 -25.68 -46.77 31.34
C ASN A 299 -27.04 -46.21 30.94
N ASN A 300 -27.52 -45.12 31.59
CA ASN A 300 -28.76 -44.46 31.21
C ASN A 300 -28.65 -43.85 29.79
N ILE A 301 -27.56 -43.15 29.49
CA ILE A 301 -27.30 -42.57 28.18
C ILE A 301 -27.25 -43.67 27.11
N ASP A 302 -26.53 -44.78 27.35
CA ASP A 302 -26.36 -45.87 26.38
C ASP A 302 -27.67 -46.60 26.07
N ASN A 303 -28.60 -46.60 27.00
CA ASN A 303 -29.95 -47.18 26.82
C ASN A 303 -30.97 -46.17 26.26
N GLY A 304 -30.54 -44.96 25.86
CA GLY A 304 -31.42 -43.93 25.30
C GLY A 304 -32.43 -43.36 26.30
N GLY A 305 -32.05 -43.33 27.60
CA GLY A 305 -32.93 -42.86 28.67
C GLY A 305 -33.25 -41.37 28.55
N ASP A 306 -34.41 -41.02 29.10
CA ASP A 306 -34.80 -39.62 29.24
C ASP A 306 -33.88 -38.91 30.27
N MET A 307 -33.50 -37.68 29.96
CA MET A 307 -32.67 -36.87 30.79
C MET A 307 -33.47 -35.65 31.24
N PHE A 308 -33.66 -35.51 32.56
CA PHE A 308 -34.18 -34.29 33.14
C PHE A 308 -33.01 -33.44 33.64
N ILE A 309 -32.66 -32.41 32.90
CA ILE A 309 -31.63 -31.44 33.31
C ILE A 309 -32.38 -30.20 33.78
N PRO A 310 -32.24 -29.77 35.05
CA PRO A 310 -33.00 -28.66 35.61
C PRO A 310 -32.79 -27.31 34.91
N LEU A 311 -31.76 -27.23 34.08
CA LEU A 311 -31.44 -26.03 33.28
C LEU A 311 -32.25 -25.96 31.97
N LEU A 312 -32.93 -27.07 31.59
CA LEU A 312 -33.77 -27.13 30.40
C LEU A 312 -35.24 -27.07 30.83
N ASP A 313 -36.02 -26.22 30.19
CA ASP A 313 -37.47 -26.09 30.49
C ASP A 313 -38.31 -27.32 30.16
N SER A 314 -37.71 -28.30 29.48
CA SER A 314 -38.38 -29.57 29.11
C SER A 314 -37.40 -30.75 29.21
N PRO A 315 -37.91 -31.97 29.46
CA PRO A 315 -37.11 -33.18 29.40
C PRO A 315 -36.42 -33.31 28.03
N ALA A 316 -35.17 -33.64 28.03
CA ALA A 316 -34.38 -33.90 26.84
C ALA A 316 -34.07 -35.42 26.76
N THR A 317 -33.94 -35.95 25.57
CA THR A 317 -33.51 -37.34 25.34
C THR A 317 -32.03 -37.36 24.88
N VAL A 318 -31.41 -38.52 24.92
CA VAL A 318 -30.06 -38.72 24.38
C VAL A 318 -30.00 -38.32 22.89
N ALA A 319 -31.10 -38.60 22.15
CA ALA A 319 -31.19 -38.24 20.72
C ALA A 319 -31.11 -36.74 20.45
N ASP A 320 -31.51 -35.90 21.39
CA ASP A 320 -31.41 -34.44 21.26
C ASP A 320 -29.95 -33.93 21.26
N PHE A 321 -29.04 -34.72 21.81
CA PHE A 321 -27.64 -34.40 21.91
C PHE A 321 -26.72 -35.24 21.01
N ILE A 322 -27.10 -36.50 20.74
CA ILE A 322 -26.34 -37.46 19.93
C ILE A 322 -27.21 -37.98 18.79
N HIS A 323 -27.17 -37.28 17.66
CA HIS A 323 -28.02 -37.60 16.49
C HIS A 323 -27.58 -38.86 15.75
N ASP A 324 -26.28 -39.18 15.72
CA ASP A 324 -25.75 -40.42 15.11
C ASP A 324 -24.87 -41.18 16.12
N PRO A 325 -25.45 -42.00 16.98
CA PRO A 325 -24.69 -42.81 17.95
C PRO A 325 -23.70 -43.79 17.31
N SER A 326 -23.88 -44.13 16.03
CA SER A 326 -23.00 -45.04 15.33
C SER A 326 -21.68 -44.45 14.92
N GLY A 327 -21.57 -43.10 14.89
CA GLY A 327 -20.38 -42.35 14.45
C GLY A 327 -19.99 -42.59 12.98
N LYS A 328 -20.89 -43.14 12.17
CA LYS A 328 -20.62 -43.45 10.76
C LYS A 328 -20.60 -42.21 9.90
N VAL A 329 -21.40 -41.20 10.24
CA VAL A 329 -21.37 -39.90 9.57
C VAL A 329 -20.24 -39.06 10.18
N ASN A 330 -19.19 -38.86 9.42
CA ASN A 330 -18.02 -38.05 9.84
C ASN A 330 -17.73 -36.98 8.81
N THR A 331 -18.49 -35.90 8.86
CA THR A 331 -18.36 -34.76 7.92
C THR A 331 -17.28 -33.81 8.40
N ASN A 332 -16.30 -33.59 7.55
CA ASN A 332 -15.30 -32.57 7.82
C ASN A 332 -15.81 -31.18 7.38
N TRP A 333 -16.60 -30.55 8.25
CA TRP A 333 -17.22 -29.24 8.00
C TRP A 333 -16.21 -28.17 7.56
N LYS A 334 -14.97 -28.29 7.98
CA LYS A 334 -13.93 -27.38 7.58
C LYS A 334 -13.61 -27.47 6.08
N LYS A 335 -13.64 -28.68 5.52
CA LYS A 335 -13.47 -28.88 4.06
C LYS A 335 -14.69 -28.41 3.27
N GLU A 336 -15.87 -28.52 3.87
CA GLU A 336 -17.12 -28.11 3.23
C GLU A 336 -17.32 -26.60 3.22
N ILE A 337 -16.82 -25.89 4.26
CA ILE A 337 -17.02 -24.44 4.44
C ILE A 337 -15.93 -23.62 3.75
N TYR A 338 -14.69 -24.12 3.77
CA TYR A 338 -13.55 -23.36 3.25
C TYR A 338 -13.16 -23.81 1.85
N ARG A 339 -12.87 -22.83 1.01
CA ARG A 339 -12.42 -23.02 -0.37
C ARG A 339 -11.09 -22.30 -0.64
N THR A 340 -10.45 -22.64 -1.76
CA THR A 340 -9.46 -21.77 -2.38
C THR A 340 -10.23 -20.71 -3.16
N ALA A 341 -10.10 -19.47 -2.73
CA ALA A 341 -10.85 -18.33 -3.24
C ALA A 341 -10.07 -17.61 -4.34
N PHE A 342 -10.77 -17.19 -5.38
CA PHE A 342 -10.21 -16.49 -6.51
C PHE A 342 -10.33 -14.97 -6.34
N THR A 343 -9.28 -14.22 -6.67
CA THR A 343 -9.29 -12.77 -6.63
C THR A 343 -8.75 -12.20 -7.93
N GLN A 344 -9.34 -11.12 -8.42
CA GLN A 344 -8.85 -10.39 -9.57
C GLN A 344 -9.08 -8.90 -9.40
N ASP A 345 -8.14 -8.12 -9.88
CA ASP A 345 -8.19 -6.66 -9.90
C ASP A 345 -7.67 -6.15 -11.25
N HIS A 346 -8.42 -5.25 -11.88
CA HIS A 346 -8.08 -4.68 -13.17
C HIS A 346 -8.34 -3.18 -13.13
N GLN A 347 -7.32 -2.39 -13.44
CA GLN A 347 -7.40 -0.93 -13.50
C GLN A 347 -6.85 -0.43 -14.82
N VAL A 348 -7.64 0.38 -15.52
CA VAL A 348 -7.20 1.18 -16.67
C VAL A 348 -7.24 2.64 -16.27
N SER A 349 -6.16 3.36 -16.51
CA SER A 349 -6.15 4.79 -16.25
C SER A 349 -5.46 5.57 -17.37
N ILE A 350 -5.93 6.79 -17.59
CA ILE A 350 -5.40 7.72 -18.57
C ILE A 350 -5.12 9.04 -17.85
N ASN A 351 -3.92 9.55 -17.98
CA ASN A 351 -3.57 10.86 -17.46
C ASN A 351 -2.79 11.67 -18.48
N GLY A 352 -2.93 12.99 -18.42
CA GLY A 352 -2.20 13.87 -19.33
C GLY A 352 -2.74 15.28 -19.26
N GLY A 353 -2.26 16.12 -20.16
CA GLY A 353 -2.80 17.47 -20.34
C GLY A 353 -1.75 18.49 -20.75
N SER A 354 -2.24 19.70 -20.92
CA SER A 354 -1.43 20.89 -21.19
C SER A 354 -1.27 21.74 -19.93
N SER A 355 -0.53 22.85 -20.03
CA SER A 355 -0.45 23.88 -18.98
C SER A 355 -1.81 24.49 -18.61
N LYS A 356 -2.80 24.42 -19.51
CA LYS A 356 -4.15 24.94 -19.28
C LYS A 356 -5.13 23.87 -18.79
N THR A 357 -5.07 22.66 -19.34
CA THR A 357 -6.04 21.60 -19.02
C THR A 357 -5.30 20.32 -18.67
N GLN A 358 -5.57 19.80 -17.51
CA GLN A 358 -5.01 18.53 -17.04
C GLN A 358 -6.16 17.60 -16.68
N PHE A 359 -6.03 16.33 -17.02
CA PHE A 359 -7.07 15.35 -16.74
C PHE A 359 -6.50 14.01 -16.28
N TYR A 360 -7.26 13.34 -15.44
CA TYR A 360 -7.11 11.96 -15.05
C TYR A 360 -8.45 11.26 -15.20
N ALA A 361 -8.48 10.11 -15.86
CA ALA A 361 -9.63 9.24 -15.91
C ALA A 361 -9.17 7.81 -15.57
N GLY A 362 -9.93 7.12 -14.75
CA GLY A 362 -9.65 5.74 -14.34
C GLY A 362 -10.92 4.91 -14.29
N VAL A 363 -10.84 3.65 -14.68
CA VAL A 363 -11.90 2.65 -14.52
C VAL A 363 -11.28 1.41 -13.90
N GLY A 364 -11.88 0.93 -12.80
CA GLY A 364 -11.42 -0.22 -12.07
C GLY A 364 -12.51 -1.28 -11.91
N TYR A 365 -12.10 -2.53 -11.97
CA TYR A 365 -12.90 -3.71 -11.64
C TYR A 365 -12.13 -4.55 -10.63
N ASN A 366 -12.74 -4.82 -9.49
CA ASN A 366 -12.21 -5.71 -8.48
C ASN A 366 -13.26 -6.77 -8.14
N LYS A 367 -12.85 -8.03 -8.13
CA LYS A 367 -13.65 -9.13 -7.62
C LYS A 367 -12.79 -9.96 -6.69
N SER A 368 -13.25 -10.15 -5.46
CA SER A 368 -12.57 -10.92 -4.44
C SER A 368 -13.53 -11.93 -3.82
N GLU A 369 -13.28 -13.19 -4.05
CA GLU A 369 -13.99 -14.27 -3.37
C GLU A 369 -13.36 -14.46 -1.98
N GLY A 370 -14.19 -14.74 -0.98
CA GLY A 370 -13.73 -15.13 0.34
C GLY A 370 -13.42 -16.61 0.44
N ILE A 371 -12.52 -16.93 1.38
CA ILE A 371 -12.17 -18.33 1.68
C ILE A 371 -13.35 -19.12 2.30
N VAL A 372 -14.34 -18.42 2.84
CA VAL A 372 -15.61 -19.00 3.30
C VAL A 372 -16.59 -18.99 2.15
N LEU A 373 -17.24 -20.12 1.89
CA LEU A 373 -18.25 -20.25 0.83
C LEU A 373 -19.36 -19.20 0.99
N GLY A 374 -19.75 -18.56 -0.12
CA GLY A 374 -20.81 -17.55 -0.15
C GLY A 374 -20.39 -16.17 0.36
N SER A 375 -19.11 -15.94 0.64
CA SER A 375 -18.58 -14.60 0.90
C SER A 375 -17.87 -14.09 -0.35
N ASP A 376 -18.36 -12.96 -0.89
CA ASP A 376 -17.86 -12.37 -2.13
C ASP A 376 -17.95 -10.85 -2.06
N PHE A 377 -17.00 -10.18 -2.68
CA PHE A 377 -16.96 -8.75 -2.86
C PHE A 377 -16.69 -8.41 -4.33
N GLU A 378 -17.48 -7.53 -4.90
CA GLU A 378 -17.29 -7.02 -6.25
C GLU A 378 -17.41 -5.49 -6.24
N ARG A 379 -16.50 -4.82 -6.93
CA ARG A 379 -16.50 -3.35 -7.09
C ARG A 379 -16.19 -2.98 -8.53
N ILE A 380 -17.06 -2.14 -9.09
CA ILE A 380 -16.79 -1.42 -10.34
C ILE A 380 -16.68 0.05 -9.97
N SER A 381 -15.60 0.71 -10.36
CA SER A 381 -15.35 2.11 -10.03
C SER A 381 -14.92 2.89 -11.25
N GLY A 382 -15.35 4.15 -11.33
CA GLY A 382 -14.93 5.11 -12.33
C GLY A 382 -14.56 6.44 -11.66
N ARG A 383 -13.47 7.04 -12.11
CA ARG A 383 -13.00 8.35 -11.63
C ARG A 383 -12.67 9.25 -12.80
N LEU A 384 -13.07 10.51 -12.69
CA LEU A 384 -12.72 11.57 -13.62
C LEU A 384 -12.34 12.83 -12.84
N ASN A 385 -11.10 13.26 -13.00
CA ASN A 385 -10.59 14.50 -12.43
C ASN A 385 -10.10 15.39 -13.60
N VAL A 386 -10.69 16.57 -13.75
CA VAL A 386 -10.30 17.55 -14.77
C VAL A 386 -10.03 18.87 -14.07
N ASN A 387 -8.91 19.47 -14.38
CA ASN A 387 -8.54 20.80 -13.92
C ASN A 387 -8.28 21.69 -15.14
N HIS A 388 -9.00 22.80 -15.26
CA HIS A 388 -8.90 23.72 -16.38
C HIS A 388 -8.66 25.15 -15.90
N LYS A 389 -7.53 25.71 -16.30
CA LYS A 389 -7.17 27.10 -16.06
C LYS A 389 -7.78 27.97 -17.16
N VAL A 390 -8.93 28.56 -16.88
CA VAL A 390 -9.65 29.40 -17.85
C VAL A 390 -8.84 30.67 -18.15
N ASN A 391 -8.33 31.32 -17.09
CA ASN A 391 -7.46 32.49 -17.17
C ASN A 391 -6.58 32.58 -15.88
N ASN A 392 -5.88 33.69 -15.69
CA ASN A 392 -4.94 33.85 -14.56
C ASN A 392 -5.61 33.94 -13.19
N TRP A 393 -6.89 34.26 -13.13
CA TRP A 393 -7.65 34.37 -11.89
C TRP A 393 -8.73 33.29 -11.71
N LEU A 394 -9.10 32.54 -12.76
CA LEU A 394 -10.15 31.52 -12.71
C LEU A 394 -9.60 30.15 -13.07
N ASN A 395 -9.70 29.21 -12.14
CA ASN A 395 -9.42 27.81 -12.33
C ASN A 395 -10.66 27.00 -11.99
N VAL A 396 -11.07 26.10 -12.89
CA VAL A 396 -12.25 25.25 -12.74
C VAL A 396 -11.77 23.81 -12.59
N ALA A 397 -12.21 23.13 -11.53
CA ALA A 397 -11.90 21.73 -11.27
C ALA A 397 -13.18 20.91 -11.18
N LEU A 398 -13.23 19.81 -11.94
CA LEU A 398 -14.25 18.77 -11.82
C LEU A 398 -13.61 17.53 -11.21
N LYS A 399 -14.22 17.00 -10.15
CA LYS A 399 -13.83 15.74 -9.52
C LYS A 399 -15.07 14.87 -9.39
N GLN A 400 -15.12 13.79 -10.15
CA GLN A 400 -16.24 12.86 -10.20
C GLN A 400 -15.76 11.48 -9.85
N MET A 401 -16.47 10.80 -8.94
CA MET A 401 -16.31 9.39 -8.63
C MET A 401 -17.67 8.71 -8.71
N ILE A 402 -17.70 7.56 -9.38
CA ILE A 402 -18.86 6.69 -9.46
C ILE A 402 -18.36 5.29 -9.07
N ALA A 403 -19.06 4.63 -8.17
CA ALA A 403 -18.75 3.25 -7.85
C ALA A 403 -20.02 2.46 -7.55
N ALA A 404 -20.00 1.20 -7.96
CA ALA A 404 -20.99 0.20 -7.57
C ALA A 404 -20.26 -0.93 -6.86
N THR A 405 -20.75 -1.31 -5.67
CA THR A 405 -20.22 -2.42 -4.89
C THR A 405 -21.31 -3.43 -4.64
N SER A 406 -20.98 -4.71 -4.78
CA SER A 406 -21.82 -5.82 -4.39
C SER A 406 -21.06 -6.64 -3.35
N VAL A 407 -21.70 -6.94 -2.24
CA VAL A 407 -21.10 -7.72 -1.16
C VAL A 407 -22.07 -8.81 -0.78
N SER A 408 -21.61 -10.05 -0.81
CA SER A 408 -22.35 -11.20 -0.34
C SER A 408 -21.65 -11.79 0.88
N TYR A 409 -22.41 -12.05 1.93
CA TYR A 409 -21.93 -12.75 3.10
C TYR A 409 -22.95 -13.86 3.44
N THR A 410 -22.46 -15.07 3.57
CA THR A 410 -23.29 -16.18 4.05
C THR A 410 -23.19 -16.22 5.57
N HIS A 411 -24.29 -15.98 6.25
CA HIS A 411 -24.45 -16.33 7.65
C HIS A 411 -24.73 -17.82 7.74
N LEU A 412 -23.70 -18.62 7.94
CA LEU A 412 -23.87 -19.99 8.42
C LEU A 412 -24.33 -19.92 9.87
N ARG A 413 -25.62 -19.75 10.10
CA ARG A 413 -26.21 -20.04 11.40
C ARG A 413 -26.17 -21.55 11.58
N ALA A 414 -25.32 -22.02 12.50
CA ALA A 414 -25.26 -23.45 12.87
C ALA A 414 -26.64 -24.02 13.23
N HIS A 415 -27.57 -23.17 13.61
CA HIS A 415 -28.94 -23.53 13.96
C HIS A 415 -29.88 -23.90 12.80
N GLU A 416 -29.62 -23.38 11.59
CA GLU A 416 -30.47 -23.64 10.43
C GLU A 416 -29.97 -24.82 9.59
N THR A 417 -28.67 -25.11 9.68
CA THR A 417 -28.06 -26.24 8.95
C THR A 417 -28.32 -27.58 9.60
N LEU A 418 -28.53 -27.61 10.92
CA LEU A 418 -28.86 -28.83 11.66
C LEU A 418 -30.34 -29.22 11.55
N ALA A 419 -31.23 -28.29 11.22
CA ALA A 419 -32.67 -28.57 11.08
C ALA A 419 -33.06 -29.08 9.67
N ASN A 420 -32.18 -28.96 8.67
CA ASN A 420 -32.48 -29.33 7.27
C ASN A 420 -31.59 -30.45 6.72
N LEU A 421 -30.78 -31.11 7.55
CA LEU A 421 -30.03 -32.33 7.25
C LEU A 421 -30.45 -33.48 8.15
#